data_fb0324b39dd0896a9fd1d8b568282d3b
#
_entry.id   fb0324b39dd0896a9fd1d8b568282d3b
#
_cell.length_a   1.000
_cell.length_b   1.000
_cell.length_c   1.000
_cell.angle_alpha   90.00
_cell.angle_beta   90.00
_cell.angle_gamma   90.00
#
_symmetry.space_group_name_H-M   'P 1'
#
loop_
_entity.id
_entity.type
_entity.pdbx_description
1 polymer ?
#
loop_
_entity_poly.entity_id
_entity_poly.type
_entity_poly.pdbx_seq_one_letter_code
_entity_poly.pdbx_strand_id
1 'polypeptide(L)'
;RWRNRLMARNPDLNNPNVNAYLIDLAGQSKTLWNTMDRRPDRKRLWAKKSSDTTSADYTTTFTNIKLLTLGYYNPKSEQYQDPAVYRAILDAIDFMINVKQYNGTFSTGNWWDWQIGAAQQLDDTLILLYDDLHQQDPQRLRRFVQPLLGYAKDPNIQWPKYTATGANLTDISISVLASGLLLEDDHRVALVQANLPKAMGLVTAKDGIYADGSFIQHTFFPYNGSYGNEMIKGIARISSTLVGTPWAISEVQFANVFNLIDKGFLQLMVNGRMPSMVSGRSISRAPGTNPETTELETGKETLANLTLIAEAAPAGLKQKIYQAVATWVAQVGDYYNFFNN
;
A
#
# COMPACT_ATOMS: atom_id res chain seq x y z
N ARG A 1 13.44 -4.76 5.10
CA ARG A 1 12.18 -5.52 5.11
C ARG A 1 11.18 -4.98 4.08
N TRP A 2 10.77 -3.70 4.13
CA TRP A 2 9.82 -3.10 3.19
C TRP A 2 10.27 -3.27 1.73
N ARG A 3 11.50 -2.89 1.39
CA ARG A 3 12.07 -3.09 0.05
C ARG A 3 11.99 -4.56 -0.42
N ASN A 4 12.32 -5.52 0.46
CA ASN A 4 12.30 -6.94 0.09
C ASN A 4 10.89 -7.50 -0.14
N ARG A 5 9.86 -6.89 0.45
CA ARG A 5 8.46 -7.24 0.13
C ARG A 5 8.02 -6.69 -1.23
N LEU A 6 8.52 -5.52 -1.62
CA LEU A 6 8.25 -4.97 -2.94
C LEU A 6 8.99 -5.74 -4.05
N MET A 7 10.28 -5.96 -3.82
CA MET A 7 11.16 -6.70 -4.73
C MET A 7 12.33 -7.25 -3.92
N ALA A 8 12.38 -8.56 -3.75
CA ALA A 8 13.51 -9.21 -3.11
C ALA A 8 14.80 -8.95 -3.90
N ARG A 9 15.93 -8.73 -3.21
CA ARG A 9 17.24 -8.55 -3.87
C ARG A 9 17.65 -9.80 -4.65
N ASN A 10 17.36 -10.97 -4.09
CA ASN A 10 17.63 -12.27 -4.67
C ASN A 10 16.33 -13.09 -4.64
N PRO A 11 15.39 -12.88 -5.58
CA PRO A 11 14.17 -13.66 -5.62
C PRO A 11 14.46 -15.12 -5.96
N ASP A 12 13.71 -16.05 -5.35
CA ASP A 12 13.83 -17.47 -5.68
C ASP A 12 13.18 -17.75 -7.05
N LEU A 13 14.00 -17.71 -8.08
CA LEU A 13 13.57 -17.96 -9.45
C LEU A 13 13.17 -19.42 -9.74
N ASN A 14 13.48 -20.35 -8.82
CA ASN A 14 13.06 -21.75 -8.92
C ASN A 14 11.64 -21.95 -8.40
N ASN A 15 11.13 -21.01 -7.58
CA ASN A 15 9.74 -21.03 -7.17
C ASN A 15 8.85 -20.61 -8.36
N PRO A 16 7.94 -21.49 -8.84
CA PRO A 16 7.13 -21.21 -10.03
C PRO A 16 6.22 -19.98 -9.87
N ASN A 17 5.69 -19.73 -8.67
CA ASN A 17 4.83 -18.58 -8.41
C ASN A 17 5.62 -17.27 -8.43
N VAL A 18 6.80 -17.24 -7.80
CA VAL A 18 7.70 -16.07 -7.85
C VAL A 18 8.14 -15.79 -9.29
N ASN A 19 8.52 -16.83 -10.02
CA ASN A 19 8.94 -16.68 -11.42
C ASN A 19 7.81 -16.15 -12.32
N ALA A 20 6.60 -16.68 -12.18
CA ALA A 20 5.43 -16.24 -12.94
C ALA A 20 5.07 -14.77 -12.61
N TYR A 21 5.06 -14.39 -11.34
CA TYR A 21 4.87 -13.00 -10.92
C TYR A 21 5.89 -12.04 -11.54
N LEU A 22 7.18 -12.41 -11.51
CA LEU A 22 8.23 -11.57 -12.08
C LEU A 22 8.10 -11.44 -13.61
N ILE A 23 7.65 -12.48 -14.33
CA ILE A 23 7.39 -12.43 -15.78
C ILE A 23 6.23 -11.46 -16.07
N ASP A 24 5.13 -11.56 -15.32
CA ASP A 24 3.99 -10.67 -15.50
C ASP A 24 4.37 -9.20 -15.24
N LEU A 25 5.04 -8.95 -14.13
CA LEU A 25 5.56 -7.62 -13.78
C LEU A 25 6.52 -7.07 -14.86
N ALA A 26 7.36 -7.91 -15.44
CA ALA A 26 8.25 -7.53 -16.56
C ALA A 26 7.44 -7.08 -17.79
N GLY A 27 6.35 -7.79 -18.12
CA GLY A 27 5.44 -7.40 -19.21
C GLY A 27 4.77 -6.05 -18.99
N GLN A 28 4.29 -5.79 -17.76
CA GLN A 28 3.71 -4.51 -17.39
C GLN A 28 4.75 -3.37 -17.49
N SER A 29 5.94 -3.58 -16.95
CA SER A 29 7.05 -2.61 -17.02
C SER A 29 7.46 -2.31 -18.45
N LYS A 30 7.58 -3.33 -19.32
CA LYS A 30 7.89 -3.17 -20.76
C LYS A 30 6.85 -2.28 -21.46
N THR A 31 5.57 -2.51 -21.18
CA THR A 31 4.48 -1.70 -21.75
C THR A 31 4.60 -0.24 -21.31
N LEU A 32 4.87 0.00 -20.03
CA LEU A 32 5.05 1.36 -19.50
C LEU A 32 6.29 2.05 -20.09
N TRP A 33 7.41 1.34 -20.19
CA TRP A 33 8.62 1.87 -20.81
C TRP A 33 8.41 2.29 -22.26
N ASN A 34 7.75 1.45 -23.05
CA ASN A 34 7.51 1.71 -24.47
C ASN A 34 6.52 2.85 -24.74
N THR A 35 5.60 3.09 -23.81
CA THR A 35 4.55 4.12 -23.95
C THR A 35 4.86 5.43 -23.20
N MET A 36 5.95 5.48 -22.45
CA MET A 36 6.36 6.67 -21.71
C MET A 36 6.80 7.80 -22.65
N ASP A 37 6.17 8.97 -22.48
CA ASP A 37 6.62 10.20 -23.16
C ASP A 37 7.85 10.78 -22.44
N ARG A 38 9.00 10.73 -23.11
CA ARG A 38 10.30 11.21 -22.61
C ARG A 38 10.75 12.52 -23.26
N ARG A 39 9.91 13.16 -24.07
CA ARG A 39 10.24 14.43 -24.71
C ARG A 39 10.40 15.54 -23.68
N PRO A 40 11.28 16.54 -23.92
CA PRO A 40 11.49 17.65 -22.98
C PRO A 40 10.23 18.52 -22.77
N ASP A 41 9.40 18.67 -23.80
CA ASP A 41 8.21 19.52 -23.81
C ASP A 41 6.92 18.77 -23.42
N ARG A 42 7.03 17.53 -22.94
CA ARG A 42 5.89 16.69 -22.57
C ARG A 42 4.97 17.36 -21.55
N LYS A 43 3.68 17.14 -21.70
CA LYS A 43 2.66 17.62 -20.76
C LYS A 43 2.23 16.54 -19.76
N ARG A 44 2.54 15.26 -20.04
CA ARG A 44 2.27 14.08 -19.22
C ARG A 44 3.26 12.99 -19.55
N LEU A 45 3.43 12.03 -18.64
CA LEU A 45 4.37 10.91 -18.83
C LEU A 45 3.75 9.75 -19.61
N TRP A 46 2.46 9.52 -19.46
CA TRP A 46 1.70 8.52 -20.21
C TRP A 46 0.41 9.13 -20.75
N ALA A 47 0.01 8.67 -21.94
CA ALA A 47 -1.24 9.07 -22.53
C ALA A 47 -2.44 8.55 -21.72
N LYS A 48 -3.52 9.33 -21.70
CA LYS A 48 -4.82 8.87 -21.19
C LYS A 48 -5.92 9.19 -22.18
N LYS A 49 -7.08 8.51 -22.06
CA LYS A 49 -8.21 8.67 -22.98
C LYS A 49 -8.88 10.05 -22.90
N SER A 50 -8.93 10.64 -21.70
CA SER A 50 -9.50 11.99 -21.49
C SER A 50 -8.42 13.07 -21.55
N SER A 51 -8.75 14.25 -22.07
CA SER A 51 -7.90 15.44 -22.03
C SER A 51 -7.84 16.07 -20.64
N ASP A 52 -8.88 15.86 -19.82
CA ASP A 52 -9.02 16.50 -18.53
C ASP A 52 -8.02 15.95 -17.51
N THR A 53 -7.39 16.81 -16.74
CA THR A 53 -6.51 16.42 -15.65
C THR A 53 -7.33 16.36 -14.36
N THR A 54 -7.28 15.21 -13.69
CA THR A 54 -7.94 14.98 -12.40
C THR A 54 -6.89 14.68 -11.34
N SER A 55 -7.26 14.77 -10.06
CA SER A 55 -6.35 14.36 -8.96
C SER A 55 -5.93 12.89 -9.05
N ALA A 56 -6.82 12.01 -9.54
CA ALA A 56 -6.52 10.59 -9.75
C ALA A 56 -5.36 10.33 -10.75
N ASP A 57 -5.07 11.31 -11.64
CA ASP A 57 -3.93 11.20 -12.56
C ASP A 57 -2.59 11.16 -11.83
N TYR A 58 -2.49 11.78 -10.64
CA TYR A 58 -1.29 11.74 -9.81
C TYR A 58 -1.08 10.34 -9.25
N THR A 59 -2.12 9.73 -8.67
CA THR A 59 -2.08 8.34 -8.19
C THR A 59 -1.68 7.40 -9.33
N THR A 60 -2.35 7.47 -10.48
CA THR A 60 -2.06 6.63 -11.64
C THR A 60 -0.63 6.82 -12.14
N THR A 61 -0.15 8.07 -12.24
CA THR A 61 1.20 8.35 -12.72
C THR A 61 2.26 7.80 -11.79
N PHE A 62 2.13 8.00 -10.47
CA PHE A 62 3.06 7.42 -9.51
C PHE A 62 2.98 5.89 -9.43
N THR A 63 1.80 5.29 -9.65
CA THR A 63 1.67 3.83 -9.83
C THR A 63 2.50 3.34 -11.01
N ASN A 64 2.43 4.02 -12.15
CA ASN A 64 3.23 3.67 -13.33
C ASN A 64 4.74 3.84 -13.07
N ILE A 65 5.16 4.91 -12.37
CA ILE A 65 6.56 5.11 -11.98
C ILE A 65 7.03 3.96 -11.07
N LYS A 66 6.21 3.56 -10.08
CA LYS A 66 6.52 2.42 -9.21
C LYS A 66 6.67 1.12 -10.02
N LEU A 67 5.73 0.81 -10.91
CA LEU A 67 5.78 -0.40 -11.74
C LEU A 67 7.03 -0.40 -12.65
N LEU A 68 7.39 0.74 -13.21
CA LEU A 68 8.63 0.87 -13.99
C LEU A 68 9.87 0.67 -13.10
N THR A 69 9.84 1.19 -11.87
CA THR A 69 10.92 0.98 -10.88
C THR A 69 11.03 -0.48 -10.46
N LEU A 70 9.91 -1.17 -10.27
CA LEU A 70 9.90 -2.61 -10.02
C LEU A 70 10.51 -3.37 -11.21
N GLY A 71 10.19 -2.98 -12.45
CA GLY A 71 10.82 -3.55 -13.65
C GLY A 71 12.32 -3.32 -13.71
N TYR A 72 12.81 -2.14 -13.28
CA TYR A 72 14.24 -1.85 -13.19
C TYR A 72 14.99 -2.80 -12.22
N TYR A 73 14.36 -3.22 -11.13
CA TYR A 73 14.94 -4.17 -10.17
C TYR A 73 14.55 -5.64 -10.43
N ASN A 74 13.76 -5.92 -11.45
CA ASN A 74 13.26 -7.26 -11.75
C ASN A 74 14.22 -8.00 -12.69
N PRO A 75 14.87 -9.11 -12.27
CA PRO A 75 15.84 -9.85 -13.09
C PRO A 75 15.20 -10.52 -14.32
N LYS A 76 13.87 -10.58 -14.44
CA LYS A 76 13.15 -11.08 -15.63
C LYS A 76 12.78 -9.97 -16.62
N SER A 77 13.02 -8.71 -16.28
CA SER A 77 12.67 -7.55 -17.10
C SER A 77 13.78 -7.21 -18.10
N GLU A 78 13.40 -6.80 -19.32
CA GLU A 78 14.33 -6.17 -20.28
C GLU A 78 14.88 -4.81 -19.76
N GLN A 79 14.20 -4.21 -18.79
CA GLN A 79 14.59 -2.96 -18.11
C GLN A 79 15.52 -3.19 -16.91
N TYR A 80 15.91 -4.44 -16.65
CA TYR A 80 16.70 -4.79 -15.48
C TYR A 80 18.06 -4.03 -15.47
N GLN A 81 18.23 -3.20 -14.47
CA GLN A 81 19.43 -2.37 -14.26
C GLN A 81 19.85 -1.53 -15.48
N ASP A 82 18.93 -1.21 -16.38
CA ASP A 82 19.21 -0.34 -17.52
C ASP A 82 19.39 1.12 -17.05
N PRO A 83 20.57 1.74 -17.29
CA PRO A 83 20.81 3.13 -16.87
C PRO A 83 19.91 4.16 -17.54
N ALA A 84 19.35 3.87 -18.73
CA ALA A 84 18.40 4.77 -19.39
C ALA A 84 17.05 4.74 -18.67
N VAL A 85 16.60 3.56 -18.23
CA VAL A 85 15.39 3.41 -17.43
C VAL A 85 15.54 4.08 -16.08
N TYR A 86 16.68 3.89 -15.40
CA TYR A 86 16.97 4.57 -14.12
C TYR A 86 16.87 6.08 -14.24
N ARG A 87 17.56 6.67 -15.23
CA ARG A 87 17.48 8.12 -15.47
C ARG A 87 16.06 8.59 -15.76
N ALA A 88 15.29 7.82 -16.53
CA ALA A 88 13.92 8.16 -16.86
C ALA A 88 12.97 8.11 -15.63
N ILE A 89 13.20 7.17 -14.70
CA ILE A 89 12.47 7.10 -13.43
C ILE A 89 12.75 8.37 -12.60
N LEU A 90 14.01 8.74 -12.44
CA LEU A 90 14.36 9.95 -11.68
C LEU A 90 13.79 11.22 -12.32
N ASP A 91 13.88 11.34 -13.65
CA ASP A 91 13.29 12.45 -14.41
C ASP A 91 11.76 12.48 -14.31
N ALA A 92 11.10 11.32 -14.25
CA ALA A 92 9.66 11.23 -14.04
C ALA A 92 9.23 11.76 -12.65
N ILE A 93 10.00 11.45 -11.62
CA ILE A 93 9.73 11.96 -10.27
C ILE A 93 9.97 13.48 -10.24
N ASP A 94 11.07 13.97 -10.80
CA ASP A 94 11.34 15.40 -10.93
C ASP A 94 10.23 16.13 -11.72
N PHE A 95 9.71 15.53 -12.80
CA PHE A 95 8.59 16.08 -13.57
C PHE A 95 7.31 16.18 -12.71
N MET A 96 6.99 15.16 -11.92
CA MET A 96 5.81 15.19 -11.05
C MET A 96 5.95 16.25 -9.96
N ILE A 97 7.11 16.42 -9.37
CA ILE A 97 7.36 17.41 -8.31
C ILE A 97 7.35 18.83 -8.87
N ASN A 98 8.16 19.09 -9.93
CA ASN A 98 8.45 20.44 -10.39
C ASN A 98 7.43 20.95 -11.41
N VAL A 99 6.98 20.11 -12.35
CA VAL A 99 6.05 20.51 -13.43
C VAL A 99 4.62 20.27 -13.05
N LYS A 100 4.32 19.13 -12.42
CA LYS A 100 2.97 18.79 -11.96
C LYS A 100 2.66 19.28 -10.54
N GLN A 101 3.63 19.91 -9.87
CA GLN A 101 3.48 20.53 -8.56
C GLN A 101 3.05 19.57 -7.45
N TYR A 102 3.46 18.30 -7.54
CA TYR A 102 3.31 17.35 -6.43
C TYR A 102 4.39 17.66 -5.38
N ASN A 103 4.26 18.77 -4.66
CA ASN A 103 5.31 19.40 -3.86
C ASN A 103 5.01 19.47 -2.35
N GLY A 104 3.90 18.88 -1.89
CA GLY A 104 3.53 18.88 -0.47
C GLY A 104 2.73 20.09 0.01
N THR A 105 2.45 21.07 -0.86
CA THR A 105 1.72 22.30 -0.49
C THR A 105 0.47 22.55 -1.30
N PHE A 106 0.42 22.05 -2.53
CA PHE A 106 -0.69 22.24 -3.45
C PHE A 106 -1.56 21.00 -3.56
N SER A 107 -2.87 21.17 -3.58
CA SER A 107 -3.81 20.10 -3.87
C SER A 107 -5.07 20.63 -4.54
N THR A 108 -5.69 19.82 -5.39
CA THR A 108 -6.99 20.08 -6.02
C THR A 108 -7.75 18.78 -6.18
N GLY A 109 -9.06 18.82 -6.31
CA GLY A 109 -9.89 17.62 -6.44
C GLY A 109 -9.95 16.80 -5.16
N ASN A 110 -9.72 15.50 -5.27
CA ASN A 110 -9.81 14.59 -4.12
C ASN A 110 -8.52 14.60 -3.30
N TRP A 111 -8.61 14.99 -2.04
CA TRP A 111 -7.50 15.01 -1.08
C TRP A 111 -6.77 13.66 -0.97
N TRP A 112 -7.49 12.54 -1.10
CA TRP A 112 -6.96 11.19 -0.98
C TRP A 112 -5.87 10.90 -2.01
N ASP A 113 -6.04 11.39 -3.24
CA ASP A 113 -5.05 11.20 -4.31
C ASP A 113 -3.69 11.82 -3.97
N TRP A 114 -3.69 12.92 -3.22
CA TRP A 114 -2.49 13.67 -2.84
C TRP A 114 -1.81 13.08 -1.61
N GLN A 115 -2.60 12.83 -0.55
CA GLN A 115 -2.06 12.44 0.75
C GLN A 115 -1.84 10.93 0.89
N ILE A 116 -2.62 10.10 0.18
CA ILE A 116 -2.60 8.64 0.30
C ILE A 116 -2.23 8.00 -1.02
N GLY A 117 -3.06 8.17 -2.06
CA GLY A 117 -2.92 7.43 -3.30
C GLY A 117 -1.56 7.62 -3.97
N ALA A 118 -1.19 8.85 -4.31
CA ALA A 118 0.10 9.18 -4.91
C ALA A 118 1.26 9.03 -3.92
N ALA A 119 1.04 9.41 -2.65
CA ALA A 119 2.06 9.32 -1.61
C ALA A 119 2.57 7.89 -1.41
N GLN A 120 1.68 6.91 -1.24
CA GLN A 120 2.09 5.51 -1.04
C GLN A 120 2.80 4.90 -2.26
N GLN A 121 2.48 5.35 -3.48
CA GLN A 121 3.23 4.90 -4.66
C GLN A 121 4.63 5.53 -4.71
N LEU A 122 4.77 6.78 -4.31
CA LEU A 122 6.06 7.45 -4.17
C LEU A 122 6.89 6.82 -3.04
N ASP A 123 6.27 6.48 -1.90
CA ASP A 123 6.90 5.76 -0.79
C ASP A 123 7.59 4.49 -1.29
N ASP A 124 6.82 3.63 -1.95
CA ASP A 124 7.32 2.35 -2.47
C ASP A 124 8.44 2.57 -3.50
N THR A 125 8.29 3.57 -4.38
CA THR A 125 9.31 3.93 -5.36
C THR A 125 10.61 4.35 -4.70
N LEU A 126 10.55 5.23 -3.70
CA LEU A 126 11.75 5.73 -3.02
C LEU A 126 12.40 4.66 -2.12
N ILE A 127 11.61 3.79 -1.50
CA ILE A 127 12.14 2.63 -0.77
C ILE A 127 12.90 1.66 -1.69
N LEU A 128 12.44 1.47 -2.94
CA LEU A 128 13.17 0.69 -3.93
C LEU A 128 14.47 1.36 -4.35
N LEU A 129 14.45 2.68 -4.58
CA LEU A 129 15.58 3.49 -5.05
C LEU A 129 16.55 3.89 -3.93
N TYR A 130 16.24 3.59 -2.67
CA TYR A 130 16.94 4.13 -1.50
C TYR A 130 18.46 3.92 -1.56
N ASP A 131 18.91 2.69 -1.80
CA ASP A 131 20.34 2.38 -1.80
C ASP A 131 21.11 3.17 -2.85
N ASP A 132 20.55 3.25 -4.07
CA ASP A 132 21.18 3.96 -5.18
C ASP A 132 21.21 5.48 -4.93
N LEU A 133 20.06 6.05 -4.51
CA LEU A 133 19.97 7.49 -4.24
C LEU A 133 20.77 7.90 -3.00
N HIS A 134 20.74 7.10 -1.94
CA HIS A 134 21.49 7.40 -0.71
C HIS A 134 23.01 7.46 -0.97
N GLN A 135 23.51 6.56 -1.83
CA GLN A 135 24.93 6.50 -2.18
C GLN A 135 25.34 7.53 -3.23
N GLN A 136 24.52 7.73 -4.27
CA GLN A 136 24.91 8.50 -5.45
C GLN A 136 24.44 9.95 -5.42
N ASP A 137 23.24 10.23 -4.89
CA ASP A 137 22.62 11.57 -4.84
C ASP A 137 21.69 11.74 -3.62
N PRO A 138 22.24 11.82 -2.40
CA PRO A 138 21.43 11.97 -1.18
C PRO A 138 20.63 13.28 -1.15
N GLN A 139 21.06 14.31 -1.87
CA GLN A 139 20.31 15.57 -1.97
C GLN A 139 19.04 15.37 -2.81
N ARG A 140 19.12 14.59 -3.88
CA ARG A 140 17.96 14.26 -4.71
C ARG A 140 16.95 13.39 -3.93
N LEU A 141 17.43 12.42 -3.14
CA LEU A 141 16.58 11.66 -2.23
C LEU A 141 15.81 12.60 -1.28
N ARG A 142 16.50 13.54 -0.64
CA ARG A 142 15.82 14.52 0.24
C ARG A 142 14.80 15.36 -0.51
N ARG A 143 15.07 15.82 -1.73
CA ARG A 143 14.09 16.55 -2.56
C ARG A 143 12.86 15.69 -2.88
N PHE A 144 13.07 14.42 -3.21
CA PHE A 144 11.98 13.50 -3.54
C PHE A 144 11.10 13.16 -2.35
N VAL A 145 11.63 13.22 -1.14
CA VAL A 145 10.87 13.01 0.10
C VAL A 145 10.06 14.25 0.51
N GLN A 146 10.41 15.46 0.05
CA GLN A 146 9.72 16.69 0.47
C GLN A 146 8.19 16.68 0.31
N PRO A 147 7.61 16.16 -0.81
CA PRO A 147 6.16 16.05 -0.93
C PRO A 147 5.52 15.24 0.21
N LEU A 148 6.16 14.15 0.63
CA LEU A 148 5.67 13.31 1.73
C LEU A 148 5.66 14.07 3.07
N LEU A 149 6.71 14.89 3.33
CA LEU A 149 6.74 15.74 4.53
C LEU A 149 5.64 16.80 4.51
N GLY A 150 5.24 17.24 3.32
CA GLY A 150 4.18 18.22 3.13
C GLY A 150 2.78 17.63 3.33
N TYR A 151 2.46 16.53 2.63
CA TYR A 151 1.13 15.92 2.66
C TYR A 151 0.90 15.04 3.89
N ALA A 152 1.88 14.26 4.33
CA ALA A 152 1.81 13.36 5.47
C ALA A 152 2.65 13.87 6.66
N LYS A 153 2.30 15.02 7.21
CA LYS A 153 3.02 15.64 8.34
C LYS A 153 2.85 14.86 9.64
N ASP A 154 1.63 14.44 9.92
CA ASP A 154 1.20 13.81 11.16
C ASP A 154 0.17 12.72 10.82
N PRO A 155 0.28 11.51 11.40
CA PRO A 155 -0.69 10.43 11.20
C PRO A 155 -2.14 10.80 11.52
N ASN A 156 -2.34 11.73 12.47
CA ASN A 156 -3.68 12.13 12.92
C ASN A 156 -4.35 13.17 12.02
N ILE A 157 -3.64 13.73 11.04
CA ILE A 157 -4.14 14.83 10.24
C ILE A 157 -4.45 14.36 8.82
N GLN A 158 -5.74 14.22 8.52
CA GLN A 158 -6.24 14.09 7.16
C GLN A 158 -6.28 15.48 6.52
N TRP A 159 -5.66 15.59 5.35
CA TRP A 159 -5.57 16.85 4.61
C TRP A 159 -6.94 17.51 4.37
N PRO A 160 -7.06 18.81 4.51
CA PRO A 160 -6.02 19.75 4.97
C PRO A 160 -5.95 19.88 6.51
N LYS A 161 -6.98 19.45 7.28
CA LYS A 161 -7.08 19.73 8.73
C LYS A 161 -8.03 18.81 9.52
N TYR A 162 -8.54 17.75 8.90
CA TYR A 162 -9.49 16.86 9.57
C TYR A 162 -8.76 15.80 10.41
N THR A 163 -9.41 15.31 11.45
CA THR A 163 -8.87 14.18 12.24
C THR A 163 -8.93 12.90 11.42
N ALA A 164 -7.79 12.23 11.26
CA ALA A 164 -7.71 10.93 10.64
C ALA A 164 -8.15 9.84 11.63
N THR A 165 -8.96 8.89 11.17
CA THR A 165 -9.44 7.74 11.94
C THR A 165 -9.33 6.46 11.12
N GLY A 166 -9.35 5.29 11.78
CA GLY A 166 -9.43 3.99 11.13
C GLY A 166 -8.41 3.82 10.00
N ALA A 167 -8.88 3.46 8.82
CA ALA A 167 -8.05 3.26 7.63
C ALA A 167 -7.26 4.51 7.22
N ASN A 168 -7.87 5.69 7.25
CA ASN A 168 -7.17 6.92 6.86
C ASN A 168 -5.97 7.21 7.77
N LEU A 169 -6.09 6.93 9.08
CA LEU A 169 -4.97 7.09 10.02
C LEU A 169 -3.84 6.11 9.68
N THR A 170 -4.16 4.85 9.42
CA THR A 170 -3.14 3.86 9.07
C THR A 170 -2.50 4.14 7.72
N ASP A 171 -3.26 4.58 6.73
CA ASP A 171 -2.74 4.94 5.40
C ASP A 171 -1.78 6.14 5.45
N ILE A 172 -2.13 7.18 6.20
CA ILE A 172 -1.25 8.34 6.39
C ILE A 172 0.01 7.93 7.16
N SER A 173 -0.14 7.06 8.17
CA SER A 173 0.99 6.52 8.94
C SER A 173 2.02 5.80 8.06
N ILE A 174 1.61 5.15 6.97
CA ILE A 174 2.53 4.51 6.01
C ILE A 174 3.50 5.57 5.44
N SER A 175 3.00 6.69 4.94
CA SER A 175 3.86 7.73 4.34
C SER A 175 4.67 8.50 5.38
N VAL A 176 4.15 8.67 6.60
CA VAL A 176 4.94 9.21 7.72
C VAL A 176 6.11 8.28 8.05
N LEU A 177 5.86 6.96 8.14
CA LEU A 177 6.91 5.96 8.36
C LEU A 177 7.93 5.95 7.23
N ALA A 178 7.47 5.90 5.97
CA ALA A 178 8.34 5.88 4.80
C ALA A 178 9.32 7.06 4.81
N SER A 179 8.80 8.28 5.01
CA SER A 179 9.64 9.48 5.08
C SER A 179 10.61 9.47 6.27
N GLY A 180 10.21 8.89 7.41
CA GLY A 180 11.10 8.67 8.56
C GLY A 180 12.24 7.73 8.22
N LEU A 181 11.95 6.60 7.59
CA LEU A 181 12.96 5.61 7.18
C LEU A 181 13.90 6.16 6.09
N LEU A 182 13.36 6.86 5.08
CA LEU A 182 14.12 7.42 3.97
C LEU A 182 15.07 8.57 4.39
N LEU A 183 14.74 9.29 5.45
CA LEU A 183 15.54 10.39 5.99
C LEU A 183 16.32 10.03 7.24
N GLU A 184 16.19 8.79 7.73
CA GLU A 184 16.77 8.34 9.00
C GLU A 184 16.32 9.22 10.19
N ASP A 185 15.04 9.61 10.17
CA ASP A 185 14.40 10.48 11.17
C ASP A 185 13.61 9.64 12.19
N ASP A 186 14.25 9.33 13.29
CA ASP A 186 13.68 8.55 14.40
C ASP A 186 12.43 9.20 14.99
N HIS A 187 12.35 10.54 14.97
CA HIS A 187 11.17 11.25 15.48
C HIS A 187 9.92 10.92 14.66
N ARG A 188 10.03 10.84 13.34
CA ARG A 188 8.91 10.46 12.48
C ARG A 188 8.49 9.01 12.68
N VAL A 189 9.45 8.10 12.88
CA VAL A 189 9.16 6.69 13.19
C VAL A 189 8.45 6.59 14.55
N ALA A 190 8.95 7.28 15.57
CA ALA A 190 8.32 7.33 16.90
C ALA A 190 6.91 7.94 16.85
N LEU A 191 6.68 8.92 15.99
CA LEU A 191 5.36 9.54 15.80
C LEU A 191 4.33 8.50 15.29
N VAL A 192 4.73 7.61 14.38
CA VAL A 192 3.87 6.51 13.92
C VAL A 192 3.59 5.52 15.04
N GLN A 193 4.63 5.08 15.79
CA GLN A 193 4.48 4.17 16.91
C GLN A 193 3.51 4.70 17.97
N ALA A 194 3.59 6.00 18.29
CA ALA A 194 2.73 6.63 19.28
C ALA A 194 1.26 6.78 18.83
N ASN A 195 1.01 6.90 17.52
CA ASN A 195 -0.32 7.22 17.00
C ASN A 195 -1.06 6.03 16.38
N LEU A 196 -0.36 5.05 15.84
CA LEU A 196 -0.98 3.87 15.26
C LEU A 196 -1.96 3.15 16.21
N PRO A 197 -1.70 3.02 17.52
CA PRO A 197 -2.62 2.40 18.47
C PRO A 197 -4.01 3.08 18.54
N LYS A 198 -4.15 4.34 18.13
CA LYS A 198 -5.45 5.02 18.07
C LYS A 198 -6.41 4.37 17.07
N ALA A 199 -5.88 3.81 15.97
CA ALA A 199 -6.68 3.04 15.02
C ALA A 199 -7.00 1.63 15.51
N MET A 200 -6.30 1.15 16.55
CA MET A 200 -6.39 -0.22 17.07
C MET A 200 -7.27 -0.31 18.33
N GLY A 201 -7.70 0.83 18.88
CA GLY A 201 -8.54 0.88 20.08
C GLY A 201 -9.98 0.45 19.81
N LEU A 202 -10.64 -0.15 20.84
CA LEU A 202 -12.07 -0.41 20.80
C LEU A 202 -12.86 0.90 20.92
N VAL A 203 -13.94 0.98 20.15
CA VAL A 203 -14.92 2.06 20.22
C VAL A 203 -16.31 1.54 20.60
N THR A 204 -17.15 2.42 21.09
CA THR A 204 -18.58 2.14 21.39
C THR A 204 -19.51 2.94 20.50
N ALA A 205 -18.98 3.82 19.67
CA ALA A 205 -19.73 4.63 18.72
C ALA A 205 -18.81 5.11 17.58
N LYS A 206 -19.37 5.41 16.41
CA LYS A 206 -18.69 5.95 15.23
C LYS A 206 -17.65 4.98 14.64
N ASP A 207 -16.59 5.55 14.05
CA ASP A 207 -15.57 4.83 13.30
C ASP A 207 -14.62 4.07 14.22
N GLY A 208 -14.33 2.80 13.91
CA GLY A 208 -13.35 2.00 14.63
C GLY A 208 -13.73 0.54 14.80
N ILE A 209 -12.98 -0.15 15.65
CA ILE A 209 -13.14 -1.57 16.00
C ILE A 209 -14.14 -1.70 17.14
N TYR A 210 -15.13 -2.58 17.00
CA TYR A 210 -16.07 -2.92 18.06
C TYR A 210 -15.72 -4.27 18.71
N ALA A 211 -16.19 -4.49 19.92
CA ALA A 211 -15.87 -5.67 20.72
C ALA A 211 -16.36 -7.00 20.11
N ASP A 212 -17.38 -6.95 19.27
CA ASP A 212 -17.92 -8.10 18.54
C ASP A 212 -17.14 -8.47 17.27
N GLY A 213 -16.11 -7.68 16.89
CA GLY A 213 -15.34 -7.86 15.67
C GLY A 213 -15.89 -7.09 14.47
N SER A 214 -16.88 -6.23 14.65
CA SER A 214 -17.31 -5.31 13.61
C SER A 214 -16.29 -4.18 13.42
N PHE A 215 -16.09 -3.74 12.18
CA PHE A 215 -15.40 -2.51 11.87
C PHE A 215 -16.37 -1.54 11.20
N ILE A 216 -16.53 -0.38 11.80
CA ILE A 216 -17.41 0.68 11.29
C ILE A 216 -16.55 1.83 10.76
N GLN A 217 -16.95 2.39 9.61
CA GLN A 217 -16.37 3.62 9.05
C GLN A 217 -17.49 4.49 8.48
N HIS A 218 -17.23 5.81 8.35
CA HIS A 218 -18.25 6.79 7.98
C HIS A 218 -19.47 6.76 8.92
N THR A 219 -19.19 6.69 10.21
CA THR A 219 -20.12 6.82 11.34
C THR A 219 -20.95 5.55 11.63
N PHE A 220 -21.49 4.83 10.62
CA PHE A 220 -22.44 3.73 10.85
C PHE A 220 -22.45 2.62 9.78
N PHE A 221 -21.51 2.64 8.83
CA PHE A 221 -21.49 1.58 7.81
C PHE A 221 -20.58 0.42 8.23
N PRO A 222 -21.02 -0.85 8.09
CA PRO A 222 -20.13 -2.00 8.23
C PRO A 222 -19.12 -2.03 7.07
N TYR A 223 -17.84 -2.01 7.41
CA TYR A 223 -16.77 -1.83 6.45
C TYR A 223 -15.59 -2.79 6.63
N ASN A 224 -15.79 -3.96 7.23
CA ASN A 224 -14.71 -4.96 7.36
C ASN A 224 -14.05 -5.25 6.02
N GLY A 225 -14.84 -5.44 4.95
CA GLY A 225 -14.38 -5.81 3.61
C GLY A 225 -13.82 -4.68 2.76
N SER A 226 -13.75 -3.44 3.26
CA SER A 226 -13.15 -2.32 2.53
C SER A 226 -12.25 -1.51 3.45
N TYR A 227 -12.73 -0.47 4.13
CA TYR A 227 -11.89 0.33 5.04
C TYR A 227 -11.25 -0.50 6.17
N GLY A 228 -11.92 -1.56 6.65
CA GLY A 228 -11.35 -2.50 7.63
C GLY A 228 -10.16 -3.25 7.03
N ASN A 229 -10.28 -3.71 5.79
CA ASN A 229 -9.18 -4.36 5.06
C ASN A 229 -8.01 -3.39 4.83
N GLU A 230 -8.28 -2.14 4.41
CA GLU A 230 -7.24 -1.10 4.28
C GLU A 230 -6.54 -0.82 5.62
N MET A 231 -7.31 -0.74 6.71
CA MET A 231 -6.74 -0.56 8.05
C MET A 231 -5.81 -1.73 8.41
N ILE A 232 -6.24 -2.98 8.21
CA ILE A 232 -5.41 -4.18 8.44
C ILE A 232 -4.17 -4.15 7.57
N LYS A 233 -4.27 -3.77 6.30
CA LYS A 233 -3.14 -3.60 5.38
C LYS A 233 -2.12 -2.61 5.94
N GLY A 234 -2.57 -1.44 6.37
CA GLY A 234 -1.71 -0.41 6.95
C GLY A 234 -1.00 -0.90 8.21
N ILE A 235 -1.74 -1.51 9.14
CA ILE A 235 -1.19 -2.10 10.36
C ILE A 235 -0.17 -3.19 10.03
N ALA A 236 -0.49 -4.11 9.11
CA ALA A 236 0.39 -5.20 8.71
C ALA A 236 1.70 -4.68 8.09
N ARG A 237 1.64 -3.69 7.19
CA ARG A 237 2.82 -3.07 6.58
C ARG A 237 3.72 -2.40 7.61
N ILE A 238 3.14 -1.62 8.53
CA ILE A 238 3.89 -0.89 9.56
C ILE A 238 4.50 -1.88 10.55
N SER A 239 3.71 -2.78 11.13
CA SER A 239 4.18 -3.70 12.16
C SER A 239 5.26 -4.64 11.64
N SER A 240 5.09 -5.25 10.47
CA SER A 240 6.08 -6.13 9.87
C SER A 240 7.35 -5.40 9.42
N THR A 241 7.29 -4.09 9.22
CA THR A 241 8.47 -3.26 8.97
C THR A 241 9.25 -3.02 10.26
N LEU A 242 8.53 -2.72 11.35
CA LEU A 242 9.10 -2.32 12.63
C LEU A 242 9.41 -3.50 13.58
N VAL A 243 8.96 -4.73 13.29
CA VAL A 243 9.20 -5.90 14.16
C VAL A 243 10.69 -6.08 14.47
N GLY A 244 11.02 -6.30 15.76
CA GLY A 244 12.40 -6.45 16.23
C GLY A 244 13.21 -5.14 16.22
N THR A 245 12.57 -3.99 16.16
CA THR A 245 13.19 -2.67 16.36
C THR A 245 12.67 -2.04 17.67
N PRO A 246 13.31 -0.97 18.18
CA PRO A 246 12.79 -0.24 19.35
C PRO A 246 11.38 0.35 19.14
N TRP A 247 10.93 0.50 17.91
CA TRP A 247 9.61 1.03 17.55
C TRP A 247 8.57 -0.06 17.24
N ALA A 248 8.87 -1.32 17.57
CA ALA A 248 7.92 -2.43 17.39
C ALA A 248 6.61 -2.18 18.13
N ILE A 249 5.48 -2.50 17.51
CA ILE A 249 4.17 -2.46 18.15
C ILE A 249 4.07 -3.64 19.10
N SER A 250 3.65 -3.42 20.34
CA SER A 250 3.56 -4.46 21.35
C SER A 250 2.35 -5.37 21.15
N GLU A 251 2.43 -6.61 21.65
CA GLU A 251 1.34 -7.57 21.59
C GLU A 251 0.07 -7.05 22.28
N VAL A 252 0.21 -6.32 23.39
CA VAL A 252 -0.92 -5.70 24.09
C VAL A 252 -1.64 -4.69 23.21
N GLN A 253 -0.90 -3.90 22.42
CA GLN A 253 -1.49 -2.95 21.48
C GLN A 253 -2.23 -3.67 20.32
N PHE A 254 -1.80 -4.87 19.94
CA PHE A 254 -2.45 -5.68 18.92
C PHE A 254 -3.72 -6.41 19.37
N ALA A 255 -3.98 -6.54 20.66
CA ALA A 255 -5.04 -7.42 21.18
C ALA A 255 -6.42 -7.20 20.52
N ASN A 256 -6.82 -5.94 20.31
CA ASN A 256 -8.08 -5.59 19.67
C ASN A 256 -8.10 -5.91 18.17
N VAL A 257 -6.96 -5.73 17.50
CA VAL A 257 -6.81 -6.08 16.08
C VAL A 257 -6.89 -7.59 15.90
N PHE A 258 -6.29 -8.36 16.81
CA PHE A 258 -6.39 -9.81 16.79
C PHE A 258 -7.83 -10.32 17.03
N ASN A 259 -8.57 -9.64 17.92
CA ASN A 259 -10.01 -9.93 18.10
C ASN A 259 -10.82 -9.60 16.84
N LEU A 260 -10.53 -8.46 16.20
CA LEU A 260 -11.13 -8.09 14.91
C LEU A 260 -10.85 -9.14 13.83
N ILE A 261 -9.60 -9.61 13.72
CA ILE A 261 -9.23 -10.64 12.75
C ILE A 261 -9.98 -11.95 13.03
N ASP A 262 -9.95 -12.44 14.27
CA ASP A 262 -10.56 -13.71 14.64
C ASP A 262 -12.09 -13.70 14.44
N LYS A 263 -12.78 -12.64 14.88
CA LYS A 263 -14.24 -12.54 14.84
C LYS A 263 -14.78 -11.87 13.57
N GLY A 264 -14.10 -10.82 13.12
CA GLY A 264 -14.61 -9.93 12.07
C GLY A 264 -14.07 -10.21 10.67
N PHE A 265 -13.03 -11.04 10.52
CA PHE A 265 -12.50 -11.43 9.20
C PHE A 265 -12.59 -12.94 8.99
N LEU A 266 -11.98 -13.74 9.85
CA LEU A 266 -11.95 -15.21 9.65
C LEU A 266 -13.34 -15.85 9.72
N GLN A 267 -14.28 -15.25 10.46
CA GLN A 267 -15.66 -15.72 10.55
C GLN A 267 -16.60 -15.16 9.47
N LEU A 268 -16.27 -14.00 8.91
CA LEU A 268 -17.06 -13.40 7.82
C LEU A 268 -16.72 -13.96 6.44
N MET A 269 -15.44 -14.29 6.23
CA MET A 269 -14.98 -14.79 4.94
C MET A 269 -15.49 -16.22 4.68
N VAL A 270 -15.94 -16.46 3.46
CA VAL A 270 -16.45 -17.78 3.03
C VAL A 270 -15.71 -18.20 1.77
N ASN A 271 -15.02 -19.33 1.81
CA ASN A 271 -14.25 -19.87 0.68
C ASN A 271 -13.29 -18.84 0.06
N GLY A 272 -12.58 -18.08 0.91
CA GLY A 272 -11.64 -17.05 0.48
C GLY A 272 -12.29 -15.78 -0.08
N ARG A 273 -13.61 -15.62 0.02
CA ARG A 273 -14.36 -14.44 -0.44
C ARG A 273 -14.72 -13.54 0.73
N MET A 274 -14.66 -12.25 0.53
CA MET A 274 -15.17 -11.26 1.48
C MET A 274 -16.58 -10.84 1.07
N PRO A 275 -17.62 -11.09 1.90
CA PRO A 275 -18.98 -10.75 1.52
C PRO A 275 -19.20 -9.26 1.26
N SER A 276 -19.90 -8.94 0.19
CA SER A 276 -20.21 -7.56 -0.22
C SER A 276 -20.97 -6.77 0.85
N MET A 277 -21.79 -7.45 1.69
CA MET A 277 -22.58 -6.82 2.76
C MET A 277 -21.75 -6.03 3.79
N VAL A 278 -20.45 -6.35 3.94
CA VAL A 278 -19.53 -5.66 4.84
C VAL A 278 -18.54 -4.77 4.10
N SER A 279 -18.81 -4.43 2.84
CA SER A 279 -17.95 -3.57 2.00
C SER A 279 -18.49 -2.13 1.86
N GLY A 280 -19.63 -1.82 2.50
CA GLY A 280 -20.24 -0.50 2.49
C GLY A 280 -20.43 0.03 1.06
N ARG A 281 -20.09 1.31 0.82
CA ARG A 281 -20.22 1.92 -0.52
C ARG A 281 -19.25 1.34 -1.58
N SER A 282 -18.27 0.53 -1.19
CA SER A 282 -17.36 -0.07 -2.16
C SER A 282 -18.04 -1.06 -3.09
N ILE A 283 -19.22 -1.58 -2.73
CA ILE A 283 -20.09 -2.36 -3.62
C ILE A 283 -20.35 -1.63 -4.94
N SER A 284 -20.60 -0.31 -4.89
CA SER A 284 -20.88 0.49 -6.10
C SER A 284 -19.62 0.88 -6.90
N ARG A 285 -18.44 0.59 -6.37
CA ARG A 285 -17.15 0.92 -7.00
C ARG A 285 -16.46 -0.27 -7.61
N ALA A 286 -17.06 -1.45 -7.45
CA ALA A 286 -16.51 -2.68 -7.99
C ALA A 286 -16.27 -2.55 -9.51
N PRO A 287 -15.08 -2.83 -10.00
CA PRO A 287 -14.83 -2.87 -11.42
C PRO A 287 -15.58 -4.06 -12.02
N GLY A 288 -16.50 -3.80 -12.91
CA GLY A 288 -17.24 -4.84 -13.59
C GLY A 288 -18.59 -5.17 -12.96
N THR A 289 -19.24 -6.14 -13.55
CA THR A 289 -20.64 -6.47 -13.30
C THR A 289 -20.83 -7.74 -12.46
N ASN A 290 -19.74 -8.39 -12.04
CA ASN A 290 -19.82 -9.66 -11.33
C ASN A 290 -19.44 -9.50 -9.83
N PRO A 291 -20.42 -9.49 -8.91
CA PRO A 291 -20.16 -9.42 -7.46
C PRO A 291 -19.25 -10.55 -6.96
N GLU A 292 -19.37 -11.75 -7.51
CA GLU A 292 -18.54 -12.89 -7.09
C GLU A 292 -17.05 -12.67 -7.34
N THR A 293 -16.68 -12.07 -8.47
CA THR A 293 -15.31 -11.71 -8.77
C THR A 293 -14.79 -10.67 -7.77
N THR A 294 -15.59 -9.65 -7.49
CA THR A 294 -15.23 -8.58 -6.53
C THR A 294 -15.01 -9.14 -5.12
N GLU A 295 -15.90 -10.01 -4.65
CA GLU A 295 -15.77 -10.66 -3.34
C GLU A 295 -14.52 -11.53 -3.25
N LEU A 296 -14.17 -12.23 -4.35
CA LEU A 296 -12.96 -13.02 -4.43
C LEU A 296 -11.69 -12.15 -4.40
N GLU A 297 -11.64 -11.08 -5.19
CA GLU A 297 -10.49 -10.16 -5.24
C GLU A 297 -10.28 -9.48 -3.88
N THR A 298 -11.35 -9.00 -3.25
CA THR A 298 -11.28 -8.45 -1.88
C THR A 298 -10.82 -9.51 -0.88
N GLY A 299 -11.27 -10.75 -1.03
CA GLY A 299 -10.86 -11.87 -0.20
C GLY A 299 -9.37 -12.17 -0.32
N LYS A 300 -8.83 -12.21 -1.55
CA LYS A 300 -7.40 -12.41 -1.82
C LYS A 300 -6.55 -11.33 -1.16
N GLU A 301 -6.93 -10.06 -1.33
CA GLU A 301 -6.23 -8.94 -0.70
C GLU A 301 -6.26 -9.06 0.82
N THR A 302 -7.44 -9.38 1.39
CA THR A 302 -7.58 -9.60 2.83
C THR A 302 -6.65 -10.71 3.33
N LEU A 303 -6.59 -11.85 2.65
CA LEU A 303 -5.73 -12.97 3.04
C LEU A 303 -4.24 -12.63 2.96
N ALA A 304 -3.83 -11.86 1.96
CA ALA A 304 -2.45 -11.37 1.88
C ALA A 304 -2.10 -10.49 3.07
N ASN A 305 -2.99 -9.57 3.45
CA ASN A 305 -2.82 -8.70 4.62
C ASN A 305 -2.81 -9.50 5.94
N LEU A 306 -3.71 -10.48 6.09
CA LEU A 306 -3.74 -11.37 7.25
C LEU A 306 -2.48 -12.23 7.37
N THR A 307 -1.96 -12.72 6.26
CA THR A 307 -0.70 -13.48 6.22
C THR A 307 0.46 -12.64 6.70
N LEU A 308 0.53 -11.38 6.29
CA LEU A 308 1.59 -10.46 6.71
C LEU A 308 1.48 -10.10 8.20
N ILE A 309 0.28 -9.84 8.72
CA ILE A 309 0.11 -9.50 10.14
C ILE A 309 0.28 -10.72 11.05
N ALA A 310 0.09 -11.94 10.53
CA ALA A 310 0.30 -13.18 11.27
C ALA A 310 1.76 -13.34 11.77
N GLU A 311 2.72 -12.67 11.16
CA GLU A 311 4.11 -12.65 11.66
C GLU A 311 4.21 -12.06 13.07
N ALA A 312 3.34 -11.10 13.41
CA ALA A 312 3.28 -10.46 14.73
C ALA A 312 2.18 -11.05 15.64
N ALA A 313 1.39 -12.01 15.15
CA ALA A 313 0.26 -12.57 15.88
C ALA A 313 0.69 -13.63 16.92
N PRO A 314 -0.06 -13.78 18.04
CA PRO A 314 0.09 -14.90 18.95
C PRO A 314 -0.03 -16.25 18.23
N ALA A 315 0.68 -17.27 18.70
CA ALA A 315 0.81 -18.56 18.02
C ALA A 315 -0.54 -19.18 17.63
N GLY A 316 -1.55 -19.14 18.51
CA GLY A 316 -2.88 -19.70 18.23
C GLY A 316 -3.61 -18.99 17.08
N LEU A 317 -3.57 -17.65 17.01
CA LEU A 317 -4.15 -16.89 15.92
C LEU A 317 -3.36 -17.05 14.62
N LYS A 318 -2.03 -17.02 14.72
CA LYS A 318 -1.13 -17.29 13.58
C LYS A 318 -1.48 -18.62 12.90
N GLN A 319 -1.66 -19.68 13.70
CA GLN A 319 -2.04 -20.98 13.18
C GLN A 319 -3.42 -20.95 12.50
N LYS A 320 -4.42 -20.31 13.11
CA LYS A 320 -5.75 -20.13 12.51
C LYS A 320 -5.68 -19.41 11.15
N ILE A 321 -4.94 -18.31 11.07
CA ILE A 321 -4.76 -17.55 9.83
C ILE A 321 -4.15 -18.46 8.75
N TYR A 322 -3.03 -19.12 9.05
CA TYR A 322 -2.37 -19.96 8.05
C TYR A 322 -3.23 -21.16 7.62
N GLN A 323 -4.01 -21.73 8.54
CA GLN A 323 -4.95 -22.82 8.24
C GLN A 323 -6.06 -22.32 7.29
N ALA A 324 -6.65 -21.16 7.56
CA ALA A 324 -7.67 -20.55 6.71
C ALA A 324 -7.11 -20.23 5.31
N VAL A 325 -5.93 -19.60 5.25
CA VAL A 325 -5.25 -19.29 3.97
C VAL A 325 -4.99 -20.56 3.18
N ALA A 326 -4.40 -21.60 3.79
CA ALA A 326 -4.11 -22.86 3.11
C ALA A 326 -5.38 -23.53 2.57
N THR A 327 -6.45 -23.56 3.37
CA THR A 327 -7.75 -24.16 2.98
C THR A 327 -8.36 -23.41 1.80
N TRP A 328 -8.43 -22.08 1.87
CA TRP A 328 -9.11 -21.31 0.85
C TRP A 328 -8.31 -21.21 -0.44
N VAL A 329 -6.97 -21.14 -0.35
CA VAL A 329 -6.11 -21.19 -1.53
C VAL A 329 -6.25 -22.53 -2.26
N ALA A 330 -6.28 -23.64 -1.53
CA ALA A 330 -6.49 -24.97 -2.12
C ALA A 330 -7.85 -25.08 -2.85
N GLN A 331 -8.89 -24.42 -2.31
CA GLN A 331 -10.23 -24.41 -2.94
C GLN A 331 -10.30 -23.58 -4.21
N VAL A 332 -9.52 -22.50 -4.30
CA VAL A 332 -9.48 -21.64 -5.50
C VAL A 332 -8.67 -22.29 -6.64
N GLY A 333 -7.73 -23.17 -6.33
CA GLY A 333 -7.02 -24.01 -7.32
C GLY A 333 -5.93 -23.33 -8.12
N ASP A 334 -5.79 -22.00 -8.06
CA ASP A 334 -4.78 -21.23 -8.79
C ASP A 334 -4.00 -20.33 -7.83
N TYR A 335 -2.86 -20.84 -7.37
CA TYR A 335 -2.00 -20.18 -6.40
C TYR A 335 -1.37 -18.89 -6.94
N TYR A 336 -1.02 -18.89 -8.22
CA TYR A 336 -0.39 -17.74 -8.87
C TYR A 336 -1.36 -16.55 -8.92
N ASN A 337 -2.56 -16.78 -9.43
CA ASN A 337 -3.57 -15.73 -9.49
C ASN A 337 -4.17 -15.35 -8.13
N PHE A 338 -3.92 -16.14 -7.09
CA PHE A 338 -4.45 -15.84 -5.76
C PHE A 338 -3.75 -14.62 -5.12
N PHE A 339 -2.45 -14.46 -5.28
CA PHE A 339 -1.66 -13.41 -4.62
C PHE A 339 -1.15 -12.29 -5.53
N ASN A 340 -1.46 -12.32 -6.82
CA ASN A 340 -0.87 -11.42 -7.82
C ASN A 340 -1.81 -10.32 -8.35
N ASN A 341 -2.86 -9.98 -7.61
CA ASN A 341 -3.73 -8.86 -7.97
C ASN A 341 -3.57 -7.68 -7.01
#